data_3393c96245616a6b70f3044642f7b046
#
_entry.id   3393c96245616a6b70f3044642f7b046
#
_cell.length_a   1.000
_cell.length_b   1.000
_cell.length_c   1.000
_cell.angle_alpha   90.00
_cell.angle_beta   90.00
_cell.angle_gamma   90.00
#
_symmetry.space_group_name_H-M   'P 1'
#
loop_
_entity.id
_entity.type
_entity.pdbx_description
1 polymer ?
#
loop_
_entity_poly.entity_id
_entity_poly.type
_entity_poly.pdbx_seq_one_letter_code
_entity_poly.pdbx_strand_id
1 'polypeptide(L)'
;IPNDDHNKVELKLPENFEFLPVERSVVIRKERENKEQYMSLLLKADPSEKLIRQYLVYGDLFVLTYKNEVACVAVITKVDDDTCELKNIATEEKYRGKGYAKKMIKYLCDNYKQKYNNMLVGTTENNIPFYVKQGFDKYEKTIKNFFIDNYEKELWDGNLHCIDMYYYSKDLKESKNKRKGIIYEEC
;
A
#
# COMPACT_ATOMS: atom_id res chain seq x y z
N ILE A 1 -23.82 49.52 -9.85
CA ILE A 1 -23.04 48.87 -8.79
C ILE A 1 -23.74 47.55 -8.48
N PRO A 2 -23.22 46.39 -8.85
CA PRO A 2 -23.83 45.12 -8.49
C PRO A 2 -23.43 44.75 -7.05
N ASN A 3 -24.44 44.43 -6.27
CA ASN A 3 -24.34 43.88 -4.91
C ASN A 3 -23.78 42.46 -4.95
N ASP A 4 -22.60 42.28 -4.39
CA ASP A 4 -21.95 41.00 -4.22
C ASP A 4 -22.45 40.38 -2.90
N ASP A 5 -23.60 39.68 -2.98
CA ASP A 5 -24.12 38.88 -1.87
C ASP A 5 -23.40 37.53 -1.84
N HIS A 6 -22.23 37.52 -1.21
CA HIS A 6 -21.57 36.26 -0.86
C HIS A 6 -22.40 35.55 0.19
N ASN A 7 -23.19 34.55 -0.26
CA ASN A 7 -23.84 33.58 0.58
C ASN A 7 -22.79 32.87 1.45
N LYS A 8 -22.53 33.37 2.63
CA LYS A 8 -21.77 32.67 3.67
C LYS A 8 -22.62 31.51 4.15
N VAL A 9 -22.31 30.31 3.68
CA VAL A 9 -22.85 29.08 4.28
C VAL A 9 -22.21 28.92 5.65
N GLU A 10 -22.93 29.26 6.70
CA GLU A 10 -22.54 28.98 8.08
C GLU A 10 -22.69 27.48 8.33
N LEU A 11 -21.58 26.74 8.32
CA LEU A 11 -21.51 25.33 8.73
C LEU A 11 -21.72 25.29 10.26
N LYS A 12 -22.94 24.95 10.71
CA LYS A 12 -23.20 24.63 12.12
C LYS A 12 -22.62 23.24 12.40
N LEU A 13 -21.51 23.20 13.11
CA LEU A 13 -20.93 21.98 13.64
C LEU A 13 -21.78 21.48 14.83
N PRO A 14 -21.92 20.12 15.01
CA PRO A 14 -22.57 19.58 16.20
C PRO A 14 -21.87 20.04 17.49
N GLU A 15 -22.63 20.23 18.58
CA GLU A 15 -22.11 20.75 19.87
C GLU A 15 -20.96 19.90 20.46
N ASN A 16 -20.79 18.64 20.01
CA ASN A 16 -19.75 17.71 20.45
C ASN A 16 -18.67 17.47 19.37
N PHE A 17 -18.50 18.41 18.42
CA PHE A 17 -17.49 18.26 17.40
C PHE A 17 -16.09 18.61 17.94
N GLU A 18 -15.33 17.58 18.32
CA GLU A 18 -13.92 17.74 18.65
C GLU A 18 -13.09 17.72 17.37
N PHE A 19 -12.40 18.82 17.07
CA PHE A 19 -11.33 18.83 16.10
C PHE A 19 -10.19 17.98 16.66
N LEU A 20 -9.97 16.80 16.08
CA LEU A 20 -8.70 16.09 16.34
C LEU A 20 -7.56 17.00 15.90
N PRO A 21 -6.57 17.24 16.77
CA PRO A 21 -5.43 18.09 16.39
C PRO A 21 -4.81 17.53 15.12
N VAL A 22 -4.69 18.35 14.08
CA VAL A 22 -4.08 18.00 12.76
C VAL A 22 -2.70 17.37 12.96
N GLU A 23 -2.02 17.71 14.04
CA GLU A 23 -0.70 17.19 14.44
C GLU A 23 -0.66 15.68 14.71
N ARG A 24 -1.79 15.00 14.93
CA ARG A 24 -1.85 13.56 15.22
C ARG A 24 -2.58 12.74 14.15
N SER A 25 -3.11 13.38 13.13
CA SER A 25 -3.87 12.70 12.11
C SER A 25 -2.97 11.97 11.10
N VAL A 26 -3.32 10.71 10.85
CA VAL A 26 -2.82 9.96 9.69
C VAL A 26 -3.83 10.14 8.58
N VAL A 27 -3.39 10.70 7.45
CA VAL A 27 -4.23 10.89 6.27
C VAL A 27 -3.69 10.04 5.13
N ILE A 28 -4.58 9.31 4.45
CA ILE A 28 -4.24 8.55 3.23
C ILE A 28 -5.07 9.11 2.09
N ARG A 29 -4.40 9.49 1.02
CA ARG A 29 -5.03 10.02 -0.18
C ARG A 29 -4.46 9.39 -1.44
N LYS A 30 -5.28 9.33 -2.49
CA LYS A 30 -4.82 8.97 -3.83
C LYS A 30 -4.22 10.21 -4.49
N GLU A 31 -2.98 10.08 -5.00
CA GLU A 31 -2.34 11.12 -5.81
C GLU A 31 -2.69 10.94 -7.28
N ARG A 32 -3.21 11.99 -7.90
CA ARG A 32 -3.72 11.92 -9.28
C ARG A 32 -2.83 12.63 -10.29
N GLU A 33 -2.14 13.68 -9.87
CA GLU A 33 -1.47 14.58 -10.80
C GLU A 33 0.05 14.42 -10.77
N ASN A 34 0.71 14.84 -9.72
CA ASN A 34 2.18 14.87 -9.64
C ASN A 34 2.75 13.64 -8.93
N LYS A 35 2.62 12.46 -9.53
CA LYS A 35 3.12 11.20 -8.95
C LYS A 35 4.64 11.16 -8.84
N GLU A 36 5.35 11.82 -9.76
CA GLU A 36 6.81 11.78 -9.82
C GLU A 36 7.52 12.48 -8.66
N GLN A 37 6.84 13.37 -7.95
CA GLN A 37 7.39 14.00 -6.74
C GLN A 37 7.75 12.98 -5.65
N TYR A 38 7.19 11.76 -5.71
CA TYR A 38 7.46 10.68 -4.76
C TYR A 38 8.52 9.68 -5.25
N MET A 39 9.18 9.95 -6.39
CA MET A 39 10.17 9.06 -7.00
C MET A 39 11.26 8.66 -6.01
N SER A 40 11.80 9.62 -5.26
CA SER A 40 12.87 9.35 -4.29
C SER A 40 12.47 8.34 -3.21
N LEU A 41 11.19 8.35 -2.81
CA LEU A 41 10.67 7.39 -1.83
C LEU A 41 10.38 6.04 -2.47
N LEU A 42 9.81 6.01 -3.68
CA LEU A 42 9.52 4.78 -4.43
C LEU A 42 10.81 4.00 -4.73
N LEU A 43 11.91 4.70 -5.04
CA LEU A 43 13.23 4.11 -5.28
C LEU A 43 13.81 3.37 -4.06
N LYS A 44 13.33 3.64 -2.85
CA LYS A 44 13.73 2.90 -1.64
C LYS A 44 13.19 1.47 -1.60
N ALA A 45 12.10 1.19 -2.33
CA ALA A 45 11.50 -0.14 -2.41
C ALA A 45 11.80 -0.84 -3.74
N ASP A 46 11.98 -0.09 -4.82
CA ASP A 46 12.34 -0.58 -6.15
C ASP A 46 13.44 0.32 -6.73
N PRO A 47 14.70 -0.12 -6.81
CA PRO A 47 15.82 0.74 -7.23
C PRO A 47 15.84 1.03 -8.73
N SER A 48 14.89 0.53 -9.53
CA SER A 48 14.80 0.79 -10.97
C SER A 48 13.85 1.94 -11.29
N GLU A 49 14.36 3.15 -11.46
CA GLU A 49 13.59 4.30 -11.91
C GLU A 49 12.83 4.01 -13.21
N LYS A 50 13.45 3.29 -14.13
CA LYS A 50 12.84 2.88 -15.41
C LYS A 50 11.57 2.06 -15.18
N LEU A 51 11.62 1.05 -14.30
CA LEU A 51 10.44 0.22 -13.97
C LEU A 51 9.38 1.05 -13.24
N ILE A 52 9.79 1.89 -12.28
CA ILE A 52 8.85 2.77 -11.57
C ILE A 52 8.10 3.66 -12.55
N ARG A 53 8.78 4.33 -13.46
CA ARG A 53 8.14 5.18 -14.47
C ARG A 53 7.13 4.42 -15.31
N GLN A 54 7.44 3.18 -15.70
CA GLN A 54 6.52 2.36 -16.48
C GLN A 54 5.20 2.11 -15.74
N TYR A 55 5.25 1.65 -14.48
CA TYR A 55 4.01 1.32 -13.77
C TYR A 55 3.31 2.54 -13.15
N LEU A 56 4.00 3.67 -12.94
CA LEU A 56 3.35 4.91 -12.47
C LEU A 56 2.38 5.50 -13.49
N VAL A 57 2.59 5.28 -14.79
CA VAL A 57 1.70 5.81 -15.84
C VAL A 57 0.26 5.33 -15.63
N TYR A 58 0.07 4.04 -15.36
CA TYR A 58 -1.25 3.43 -15.21
C TYR A 58 -1.61 3.02 -13.78
N GLY A 59 -0.63 3.02 -12.87
CA GLY A 59 -0.83 2.64 -11.49
C GLY A 59 -1.47 3.76 -10.66
N ASP A 60 -2.21 3.35 -9.64
CA ASP A 60 -2.79 4.24 -8.65
C ASP A 60 -1.79 4.46 -7.51
N LEU A 61 -1.31 5.71 -7.36
CA LEU A 61 -0.41 6.08 -6.27
C LEU A 61 -1.21 6.58 -5.06
N PHE A 62 -0.88 6.05 -3.89
CA PHE A 62 -1.42 6.48 -2.60
C PHE A 62 -0.31 7.03 -1.71
N VAL A 63 -0.65 8.09 -0.99
CA VAL A 63 0.25 8.78 -0.08
C VAL A 63 -0.34 8.80 1.30
N LEU A 64 0.40 8.29 2.28
CA LEU A 64 0.09 8.40 3.69
C LEU A 64 0.95 9.50 4.30
N THR A 65 0.29 10.48 4.92
CA THR A 65 0.95 11.54 5.68
C THR A 65 0.71 11.38 7.17
N TYR A 66 1.68 11.78 7.95
CA TYR A 66 1.60 11.92 9.40
C TYR A 66 2.19 13.26 9.80
N LYS A 67 1.47 14.07 10.57
CA LYS A 67 1.87 15.45 10.90
C LYS A 67 2.22 16.29 9.66
N ASN A 68 1.41 16.15 8.60
CA ASN A 68 1.61 16.79 7.30
C ASN A 68 2.90 16.39 6.54
N GLU A 69 3.65 15.41 7.02
CA GLU A 69 4.82 14.87 6.34
C GLU A 69 4.48 13.54 5.67
N VAL A 70 5.07 13.29 4.50
CA VAL A 70 4.94 11.99 3.83
C VAL A 70 5.64 10.93 4.65
N ALA A 71 4.89 9.92 5.05
CA ALA A 71 5.41 8.79 5.83
C ALA A 71 5.50 7.50 5.03
N CYS A 72 4.54 7.27 4.12
CA CYS A 72 4.52 6.06 3.30
C CYS A 72 3.83 6.34 1.97
N VAL A 73 4.30 5.70 0.90
CA VAL A 73 3.66 5.69 -0.41
C VAL A 73 3.42 4.25 -0.86
N ALA A 74 2.41 4.04 -1.70
CA ALA A 74 2.16 2.75 -2.31
C ALA A 74 1.58 2.91 -3.71
N VAL A 75 1.89 1.96 -4.60
CA VAL A 75 1.34 1.91 -5.96
C VAL A 75 0.57 0.62 -6.13
N ILE A 76 -0.66 0.74 -6.61
CA ILE A 76 -1.52 -0.37 -7.02
C ILE A 76 -1.64 -0.38 -8.53
N THR A 77 -1.47 -1.54 -9.14
CA THR A 77 -1.69 -1.75 -10.58
C THR A 77 -2.77 -2.80 -10.81
N LYS A 78 -3.47 -2.70 -11.94
CA LYS A 78 -4.38 -3.75 -12.38
C LYS A 78 -3.56 -4.90 -12.98
N VAL A 79 -3.89 -6.14 -12.62
CA VAL A 79 -3.36 -7.36 -13.25
C VAL A 79 -4.37 -7.89 -14.26
N ASP A 80 -5.61 -8.12 -13.81
CA ASP A 80 -6.75 -8.54 -14.62
C ASP A 80 -8.05 -7.96 -14.03
N ASP A 81 -9.21 -8.48 -14.41
CA ASP A 81 -10.51 -7.95 -13.96
C ASP A 81 -10.81 -8.32 -12.49
N ASP A 82 -10.21 -9.40 -11.98
CA ASP A 82 -10.41 -9.90 -10.62
C ASP A 82 -9.25 -9.59 -9.66
N THR A 83 -8.09 -9.17 -10.19
CA THR A 83 -6.84 -9.10 -9.44
C THR A 83 -6.15 -7.76 -9.63
N CYS A 84 -5.71 -7.15 -8.53
CA CYS A 84 -4.76 -6.05 -8.53
C CYS A 84 -3.44 -6.46 -7.87
N GLU A 85 -2.39 -5.67 -8.06
CA GLU A 85 -1.06 -5.90 -7.47
C GLU A 85 -0.64 -4.69 -6.63
N LEU A 86 -0.21 -4.93 -5.41
CA LEU A 86 0.58 -3.97 -4.64
C LEU A 86 1.99 -3.96 -5.24
N LYS A 87 2.20 -3.05 -6.20
CA LYS A 87 3.40 -2.99 -7.04
C LYS A 87 4.61 -2.40 -6.35
N ASN A 88 4.36 -1.43 -5.47
CA ASN A 88 5.41 -0.76 -4.69
C ASN A 88 4.80 -0.31 -3.36
N ILE A 89 5.56 -0.42 -2.28
CA ILE A 89 5.26 0.21 -0.99
C ILE A 89 6.56 0.62 -0.31
N ALA A 90 6.68 1.91 -0.02
CA ALA A 90 7.86 2.47 0.60
C ALA A 90 7.50 3.35 1.79
N THR A 91 8.24 3.18 2.89
CA THR A 91 8.07 3.99 4.10
C THR A 91 9.35 4.80 4.33
N GLU A 92 9.19 6.09 4.60
CA GLU A 92 10.31 6.96 4.98
C GLU A 92 11.05 6.39 6.19
N GLU A 93 12.38 6.48 6.18
CA GLU A 93 13.24 5.82 7.17
C GLU A 93 12.86 6.19 8.62
N LYS A 94 12.66 7.48 8.89
CA LYS A 94 12.26 7.97 10.22
C LYS A 94 10.88 7.45 10.69
N TYR A 95 10.10 6.88 9.78
CA TYR A 95 8.77 6.34 10.03
C TYR A 95 8.70 4.82 9.97
N ARG A 96 9.79 4.13 9.65
CA ARG A 96 9.87 2.66 9.68
C ARG A 96 9.61 2.10 11.08
N GLY A 97 9.09 0.89 11.16
CA GLY A 97 8.75 0.22 12.42
C GLY A 97 7.52 0.77 13.16
N LYS A 98 6.92 1.88 12.70
CA LYS A 98 5.77 2.54 13.34
C LYS A 98 4.41 2.10 12.79
N GLY A 99 4.37 1.09 11.92
CA GLY A 99 3.16 0.47 11.41
C GLY A 99 2.47 1.22 10.25
N TYR A 100 3.11 2.21 9.61
CA TYR A 100 2.50 2.96 8.52
C TYR A 100 2.29 2.12 7.25
N ALA A 101 3.23 1.25 6.89
CA ALA A 101 3.04 0.30 5.79
C ALA A 101 1.84 -0.63 6.04
N LYS A 102 1.69 -1.16 7.27
CA LYS A 102 0.51 -1.96 7.67
C LYS A 102 -0.80 -1.18 7.53
N LYS A 103 -0.82 0.10 7.95
CA LYS A 103 -2.00 0.98 7.82
C LYS A 103 -2.32 1.23 6.35
N MET A 104 -1.31 1.49 5.52
CA MET A 104 -1.47 1.67 4.08
C MET A 104 -2.06 0.40 3.44
N ILE A 105 -1.47 -0.77 3.68
CA ILE A 105 -1.96 -2.05 3.14
C ILE A 105 -3.41 -2.30 3.54
N LYS A 106 -3.75 -2.09 4.83
CA LYS A 106 -5.12 -2.25 5.30
C LYS A 106 -6.09 -1.34 4.56
N TYR A 107 -5.75 -0.06 4.42
CA TYR A 107 -6.55 0.92 3.70
C TYR A 107 -6.76 0.50 2.24
N LEU A 108 -5.69 0.07 1.56
CA LEU A 108 -5.77 -0.38 0.16
C LEU A 108 -6.66 -1.60 0.01
N CYS A 109 -6.51 -2.63 0.88
CA CYS A 109 -7.37 -3.80 0.86
C CYS A 109 -8.85 -3.44 1.07
N ASP A 110 -9.15 -2.54 2.02
CA ASP A 110 -10.53 -2.10 2.31
C ASP A 110 -11.15 -1.32 1.14
N ASN A 111 -10.36 -0.55 0.39
CA ASN A 111 -10.83 0.19 -0.77
C ASN A 111 -10.97 -0.67 -2.04
N TYR A 112 -10.01 -1.56 -2.28
CA TYR A 112 -9.97 -2.34 -3.51
C TYR A 112 -10.85 -3.59 -3.50
N LYS A 113 -11.31 -4.07 -2.32
CA LYS A 113 -12.25 -5.20 -2.21
C LYS A 113 -13.58 -5.02 -2.93
N GLN A 114 -13.99 -3.76 -3.22
CA GLN A 114 -15.20 -3.50 -3.99
C GLN A 114 -15.00 -3.79 -5.48
N LYS A 115 -13.76 -3.74 -5.95
CA LYS A 115 -13.42 -3.85 -7.37
C LYS A 115 -12.74 -5.18 -7.72
N TYR A 116 -11.92 -5.72 -6.81
CA TYR A 116 -11.13 -6.93 -7.06
C TYR A 116 -11.40 -7.99 -5.99
N ASN A 117 -11.21 -9.24 -6.37
CA ASN A 117 -11.30 -10.37 -5.47
C ASN A 117 -9.96 -10.64 -4.78
N ASN A 118 -8.86 -10.40 -5.49
CA ASN A 118 -7.51 -10.71 -5.00
C ASN A 118 -6.56 -9.51 -5.13
N MET A 119 -5.60 -9.44 -4.21
CA MET A 119 -4.46 -8.55 -4.31
C MET A 119 -3.17 -9.37 -4.28
N LEU A 120 -2.32 -9.19 -5.29
CA LEU A 120 -0.99 -9.78 -5.37
C LEU A 120 0.07 -8.87 -4.75
N VAL A 121 1.17 -9.46 -4.35
CA VAL A 121 2.44 -8.79 -4.07
C VAL A 121 3.60 -9.63 -4.58
N GLY A 122 4.53 -9.01 -5.32
CA GLY A 122 5.83 -9.58 -5.63
C GLY A 122 6.86 -9.11 -4.61
N THR A 123 7.67 -10.01 -4.06
CA THR A 123 8.58 -9.68 -2.96
C THR A 123 9.84 -10.53 -2.96
N THR A 124 10.86 -10.07 -2.20
CA THR A 124 12.05 -10.85 -1.86
C THR A 124 11.78 -11.82 -0.71
N GLU A 125 12.61 -12.83 -0.56
CA GLU A 125 12.48 -13.85 0.48
C GLU A 125 12.41 -13.27 1.90
N ASN A 126 13.26 -12.29 2.22
CA ASN A 126 13.30 -11.64 3.53
C ASN A 126 11.99 -10.93 3.91
N ASN A 127 11.25 -10.45 2.93
CA ASN A 127 10.02 -9.67 3.16
C ASN A 127 8.75 -10.54 3.17
N ILE A 128 8.83 -11.82 2.79
CA ILE A 128 7.68 -12.75 2.83
C ILE A 128 6.99 -12.75 4.21
N PRO A 129 7.71 -12.87 5.35
CA PRO A 129 7.05 -12.89 6.66
C PRO A 129 6.27 -11.61 6.99
N PHE A 130 6.71 -10.45 6.48
CA PHE A 130 5.98 -9.21 6.64
C PHE A 130 4.63 -9.27 5.90
N TYR A 131 4.62 -9.71 4.64
CA TYR A 131 3.40 -9.77 3.83
C TYR A 131 2.44 -10.86 4.32
N VAL A 132 2.95 -12.02 4.72
CA VAL A 132 2.13 -13.10 5.34
C VAL A 132 1.39 -12.58 6.58
N LYS A 133 2.04 -11.79 7.45
CA LYS A 133 1.39 -11.13 8.59
C LYS A 133 0.31 -10.12 8.18
N GLN A 134 0.32 -9.61 6.95
CA GLN A 134 -0.73 -8.75 6.40
C GLN A 134 -1.83 -9.54 5.69
N GLY A 135 -1.72 -10.88 5.65
CA GLY A 135 -2.70 -11.80 5.06
C GLY A 135 -2.45 -12.11 3.58
N PHE A 136 -1.26 -11.83 3.05
CA PHE A 136 -0.79 -12.36 1.76
C PHE A 136 -0.17 -13.74 2.01
N ASP A 137 -0.99 -14.72 2.29
CA ASP A 137 -0.56 -16.04 2.77
C ASP A 137 -0.70 -17.15 1.72
N LYS A 138 -1.29 -16.84 0.58
CA LYS A 138 -1.41 -17.79 -0.53
C LYS A 138 -0.25 -17.60 -1.50
N TYR A 139 0.65 -18.60 -1.55
CA TYR A 139 1.72 -18.63 -2.56
C TYR A 139 1.12 -18.83 -3.96
N GLU A 140 1.57 -18.02 -4.93
CA GLU A 140 1.11 -18.08 -6.30
C GLU A 140 2.19 -18.62 -7.25
N LYS A 141 3.37 -18.02 -7.23
CA LYS A 141 4.49 -18.41 -8.11
C LYS A 141 5.82 -17.80 -7.67
N THR A 142 6.90 -18.35 -8.23
CA THR A 142 8.23 -17.74 -8.20
C THR A 142 8.69 -17.43 -9.62
N ILE A 143 9.16 -16.22 -9.86
CA ILE A 143 9.87 -15.87 -11.09
C ILE A 143 11.35 -15.99 -10.79
N LYS A 144 11.98 -17.03 -11.38
CA LYS A 144 13.40 -17.32 -11.24
C LYS A 144 14.25 -16.25 -11.91
N ASN A 145 15.36 -15.91 -11.29
CA ASN A 145 16.34 -14.92 -11.78
C ASN A 145 15.75 -13.52 -12.05
N PHE A 146 14.57 -13.21 -11.49
CA PHE A 146 13.88 -11.95 -11.79
C PHE A 146 14.77 -10.73 -11.58
N PHE A 147 15.47 -10.66 -10.45
CA PHE A 147 16.31 -9.50 -10.14
C PHE A 147 17.60 -9.47 -10.97
N ILE A 148 18.12 -10.64 -11.36
CA ILE A 148 19.29 -10.73 -12.26
C ILE A 148 18.93 -10.24 -13.67
N ASP A 149 17.75 -10.62 -14.17
CA ASP A 149 17.34 -10.36 -15.55
C ASP A 149 16.79 -8.93 -15.77
N ASN A 150 16.29 -8.28 -14.71
CA ASN A 150 15.60 -7.00 -14.82
C ASN A 150 16.34 -5.80 -14.23
N TYR A 151 17.45 -6.02 -13.52
CA TYR A 151 18.21 -4.95 -12.88
C TYR A 151 19.67 -4.99 -13.32
N GLU A 152 20.24 -3.80 -13.60
CA GLU A 152 21.63 -3.67 -14.06
C GLU A 152 22.67 -4.00 -12.99
N LYS A 153 22.28 -3.89 -11.72
CA LYS A 153 23.15 -4.14 -10.57
C LYS A 153 22.54 -5.21 -9.68
N GLU A 154 23.42 -5.97 -9.04
CA GLU A 154 23.01 -6.90 -7.99
C GLU A 154 22.26 -6.17 -6.89
N LEU A 155 21.12 -6.73 -6.49
CA LEU A 155 20.29 -6.19 -5.41
C LEU A 155 20.46 -7.04 -4.15
N TRP A 156 20.57 -6.34 -3.03
CA TRP A 156 20.73 -6.95 -1.72
C TRP A 156 19.64 -6.46 -0.77
N ASP A 157 19.00 -7.37 -0.08
CA ASP A 157 18.04 -7.09 1.00
C ASP A 157 18.69 -7.53 2.34
N GLY A 158 19.34 -6.58 3.00
CA GLY A 158 20.26 -6.88 4.10
C GLY A 158 21.46 -7.70 3.60
N ASN A 159 21.61 -8.93 4.10
CA ASN A 159 22.66 -9.86 3.70
C ASN A 159 22.21 -10.87 2.63
N LEU A 160 20.99 -10.78 2.15
CA LEU A 160 20.43 -11.68 1.15
C LEU A 160 20.59 -11.11 -0.25
N HIS A 161 21.28 -11.84 -1.14
CA HIS A 161 21.31 -11.51 -2.57
C HIS A 161 19.93 -11.82 -3.18
N CYS A 162 19.28 -10.79 -3.73
CA CYS A 162 17.99 -10.92 -4.36
C CYS A 162 18.15 -11.55 -5.75
N ILE A 163 17.65 -12.74 -5.94
CA ILE A 163 17.70 -13.49 -7.21
C ILE A 163 16.29 -13.65 -7.77
N ASP A 164 15.42 -14.29 -6.99
CA ASP A 164 14.08 -14.67 -7.39
C ASP A 164 13.02 -13.71 -6.83
N MET A 165 11.93 -13.51 -7.58
CA MET A 165 10.75 -12.80 -7.08
C MET A 165 9.66 -13.79 -6.72
N TYR A 166 9.16 -13.69 -5.48
CA TYR A 166 8.10 -14.54 -4.94
C TYR A 166 6.78 -13.79 -4.96
N TYR A 167 5.75 -14.39 -5.56
CA TYR A 167 4.41 -13.83 -5.59
C TYR A 167 3.49 -14.51 -4.60
N TYR A 168 2.85 -13.68 -3.79
CA TYR A 168 1.82 -14.08 -2.84
C TYR A 168 0.54 -13.30 -3.07
N SER A 169 -0.61 -13.90 -2.77
CA SER A 169 -1.89 -13.23 -2.86
C SER A 169 -2.63 -13.20 -1.53
N LYS A 170 -3.56 -12.25 -1.49
CA LYS A 170 -4.53 -12.09 -0.42
C LYS A 170 -5.92 -12.04 -1.03
N ASP A 171 -6.85 -12.85 -0.49
CA ASP A 171 -8.27 -12.73 -0.77
C ASP A 171 -8.82 -11.46 -0.10
N LEU A 172 -9.39 -10.55 -0.90
CA LEU A 172 -9.96 -9.29 -0.43
C LEU A 172 -11.40 -9.44 0.06
N LYS A 173 -12.08 -10.54 -0.31
CA LYS A 173 -13.48 -10.82 0.06
C LYS A 173 -13.61 -11.61 1.35
N GLU A 174 -12.57 -12.35 1.77
CA GLU A 174 -12.62 -13.07 3.04
C GLU A 174 -12.73 -12.10 4.22
N SER A 175 -13.88 -12.10 4.86
CA SER A 175 -14.03 -11.49 6.18
C SER A 175 -13.31 -12.36 7.21
N LYS A 176 -12.59 -11.75 8.17
CA LYS A 176 -11.83 -12.43 9.24
C LYS A 176 -12.67 -13.32 10.18
N ASN A 177 -13.84 -13.83 9.76
CA ASN A 177 -14.76 -14.61 10.58
C ASN A 177 -14.43 -16.12 10.65
N LYS A 178 -13.30 -16.58 10.08
CA LYS A 178 -12.89 -18.01 10.21
C LYS A 178 -11.91 -18.29 11.35
N ARG A 179 -11.92 -17.52 12.43
CA ARG A 179 -11.21 -17.88 13.67
C ARG A 179 -12.17 -18.03 14.85
N LYS A 180 -13.21 -18.87 14.72
CA LYS A 180 -13.94 -19.47 15.86
C LYS A 180 -14.65 -20.73 15.35
N GLY A 181 -13.93 -21.82 15.40
CA GLY A 181 -14.45 -23.15 15.21
C GLY A 181 -13.56 -24.12 15.98
N ILE A 182 -13.40 -23.86 17.31
CA ILE A 182 -12.98 -24.94 18.21
C ILE A 182 -14.29 -25.67 18.53
N ILE A 183 -14.47 -26.81 17.88
CA ILE A 183 -15.50 -27.77 18.25
C ILE A 183 -14.95 -28.49 19.48
N TYR A 184 -15.57 -28.24 20.64
CA TYR A 184 -15.42 -29.13 21.79
C TYR A 184 -16.36 -30.30 21.54
N GLU A 185 -15.81 -31.47 21.23
CA GLU A 185 -16.54 -32.73 21.41
C GLU A 185 -16.55 -33.00 22.90
N GLU A 186 -17.74 -32.98 23.49
CA GLU A 186 -17.99 -33.48 24.83
C GLU A 186 -18.00 -35.02 24.77
N CYS A 187 -17.14 -35.67 25.59
CA CYS A 187 -17.26 -37.05 25.97
C CYS A 187 -18.30 -37.26 27.08
#